data_f0cf987351eef420e0e9ca4242cce933
#
_entry.id   f0cf987351eef420e0e9ca4242cce933
#
_cell.length_a   1.000
_cell.length_b   1.000
_cell.length_c   1.000
_cell.angle_alpha   90.00
_cell.angle_beta   90.00
_cell.angle_gamma   90.00
#
_symmetry.space_group_name_H-M   'P 1'
#
loop_
_entity.id
_entity.type
_entity.pdbx_description
1 polymer ?
#
loop_
_entity_poly.entity_id
_entity_poly.type
_entity_poly.pdbx_seq_one_letter_code
_entity_poly.pdbx_strand_id
1 'polypeptide(L)'
;VETKRFDWFRGYHVGGRSLMWGRQSYRWSDLDFEANAKDGYGVDWPVRYKEIAPWYDYVEKFAGISGNRDGIDVLPDGQFLPPMDLTCVEKDVAARLQKIYNGFPELTLDTDPIIKLIYP
;
A
#
# COMPACT_ATOMS: atom_id res chain seq x y z
N VAL A 1 34.76 -2.36 -10.90
CA VAL A 1 35.10 -1.11 -10.22
C VAL A 1 33.84 -0.44 -9.81
N GLU A 2 33.64 -0.20 -8.50
CA GLU A 2 32.49 0.48 -7.96
C GLU A 2 32.60 1.98 -8.27
N THR A 3 31.69 2.52 -9.08
CA THR A 3 31.67 3.95 -9.43
C THR A 3 30.80 4.76 -8.49
N LYS A 4 29.88 4.09 -7.77
CA LYS A 4 28.99 4.67 -6.75
C LYS A 4 28.80 3.66 -5.65
N ARG A 5 29.01 4.09 -4.40
CA ARG A 5 28.84 3.21 -3.24
C ARG A 5 27.43 2.64 -3.18
N PHE A 6 27.34 1.32 -2.96
CA PHE A 6 26.10 0.58 -2.73
C PHE A 6 26.22 -0.22 -1.43
N ASP A 7 25.33 0.04 -0.50
CA ASP A 7 25.29 -0.63 0.79
C ASP A 7 24.21 -1.72 0.79
N TRP A 8 24.62 -2.96 1.08
CA TRP A 8 23.73 -4.09 1.19
C TRP A 8 23.13 -4.19 2.59
N PHE A 9 21.81 -4.27 2.66
CA PHE A 9 21.11 -4.60 3.90
C PHE A 9 20.77 -6.09 3.93
N ARG A 10 21.34 -6.81 4.88
CA ARG A 10 21.08 -8.23 5.10
C ARG A 10 20.86 -8.53 6.57
N GLY A 11 19.86 -9.39 6.86
CA GLY A 11 19.68 -10.00 8.17
C GLY A 11 20.31 -11.40 8.16
N TYR A 12 21.20 -11.66 9.11
CA TYR A 12 21.85 -12.98 9.29
C TYR A 12 21.14 -13.85 10.35
N HIS A 13 20.14 -13.31 11.02
CA HIS A 13 19.32 -14.03 11.99
C HIS A 13 18.29 -14.94 11.31
N VAL A 14 17.75 -15.90 12.06
CA VAL A 14 16.67 -16.75 11.57
C VAL A 14 15.46 -15.88 11.21
N GLY A 15 14.91 -16.07 10.01
CA GLY A 15 13.88 -15.23 9.43
C GLY A 15 14.39 -14.17 8.45
N GLY A 16 15.67 -13.76 8.55
CA GLY A 16 16.28 -12.85 7.58
C GLY A 16 15.48 -11.58 7.34
N ARG A 17 15.21 -11.29 6.07
CA ARG A 17 14.48 -10.07 5.66
C ARG A 17 13.02 -10.05 6.11
N SER A 18 12.40 -11.17 6.38
CA SER A 18 11.02 -11.20 6.87
C SER A 18 10.82 -10.52 8.23
N LEU A 19 11.91 -10.27 8.96
CA LEU A 19 11.92 -9.50 10.20
C LEU A 19 12.38 -8.04 10.04
N MET A 20 12.85 -7.66 8.85
CA MET A 20 13.45 -6.35 8.59
C MET A 20 12.57 -5.40 7.77
N TRP A 21 11.55 -5.91 7.09
CA TRP A 21 10.65 -5.08 6.29
C TRP A 21 9.60 -4.37 7.15
N GLY A 22 8.98 -3.31 6.64
CA GLY A 22 7.99 -2.53 7.37
C GLY A 22 6.63 -3.21 7.57
N ARG A 23 6.45 -4.44 7.07
CA ARG A 23 5.23 -5.25 7.15
C ARG A 23 4.01 -4.62 6.48
N GLN A 24 4.24 -3.71 5.57
CA GLN A 24 3.21 -3.15 4.71
C GLN A 24 2.96 -4.10 3.54
N SER A 25 1.70 -4.42 3.30
CA SER A 25 1.29 -5.34 2.23
C SER A 25 0.20 -4.68 1.40
N TYR A 26 0.53 -4.32 0.18
CA TYR A 26 -0.39 -3.69 -0.76
C TYR A 26 -0.63 -4.58 -1.96
N ARG A 27 -1.82 -4.47 -2.55
CA ARG A 27 -2.12 -5.07 -3.85
C ARG A 27 -1.59 -4.17 -4.96
N TRP A 28 -1.03 -4.77 -5.98
CA TRP A 28 -0.85 -4.09 -7.24
C TRP A 28 -2.19 -3.97 -7.97
N SER A 29 -2.40 -2.86 -8.63
CA SER A 29 -3.56 -2.62 -9.48
C SER A 29 -3.22 -2.77 -10.96
N ASP A 30 -4.20 -2.58 -11.84
CA ASP A 30 -3.91 -2.53 -13.28
C ASP A 30 -3.04 -1.32 -13.68
N LEU A 31 -2.92 -0.30 -12.81
CA LEU A 31 -1.92 0.75 -13.00
C LEU A 31 -0.50 0.16 -13.08
N ASP A 32 -0.20 -0.82 -12.23
CA ASP A 32 1.11 -1.49 -12.20
C ASP A 32 1.25 -2.52 -13.32
N PHE A 33 0.22 -3.36 -13.52
CA PHE A 33 0.26 -4.44 -14.51
C PHE A 33 0.26 -3.94 -15.95
N GLU A 34 -0.36 -2.80 -16.23
CA GLU A 34 -0.44 -2.20 -17.57
C GLU A 34 0.59 -1.08 -17.80
N ALA A 35 1.43 -0.77 -16.82
CA ALA A 35 2.36 0.35 -16.90
C ALA A 35 3.21 0.30 -18.18
N ASN A 36 3.85 -0.83 -18.44
CA ASN A 36 4.69 -0.98 -19.65
C ASN A 36 3.91 -0.79 -20.95
N ALA A 37 2.68 -1.34 -21.02
CA ALA A 37 1.85 -1.19 -22.21
C ALA A 37 1.40 0.26 -22.42
N LYS A 38 1.04 0.96 -21.34
CA LYS A 38 0.59 2.37 -21.37
C LYS A 38 1.73 3.32 -21.68
N ASP A 39 2.89 3.09 -21.11
CA ASP A 39 4.08 3.91 -21.33
C ASP A 39 4.77 3.62 -22.67
N GLY A 40 4.43 2.51 -23.31
CA GLY A 40 5.06 2.07 -24.57
C GLY A 40 6.52 1.65 -24.40
N TYR A 41 6.90 1.25 -23.18
CA TYR A 41 8.27 0.88 -22.84
C TYR A 41 8.32 -0.51 -22.21
N GLY A 42 9.26 -1.34 -22.66
CA GLY A 42 9.41 -2.71 -22.16
C GLY A 42 8.38 -3.69 -22.72
N VAL A 43 8.13 -4.75 -21.99
CA VAL A 43 7.20 -5.81 -22.37
C VAL A 43 5.96 -5.74 -21.48
N ASP A 44 4.79 -5.82 -22.08
CA ASP A 44 3.52 -5.90 -21.35
C ASP A 44 3.47 -7.17 -20.48
N TRP A 45 2.92 -7.04 -19.28
CA TRP A 45 2.73 -8.19 -18.41
C TRP A 45 1.61 -9.09 -18.94
N PRO A 46 1.79 -10.43 -18.91
CA PRO A 46 0.78 -11.36 -19.41
C PRO A 46 -0.41 -11.55 -18.46
N VAL A 47 -0.46 -10.82 -17.35
CA VAL A 47 -1.49 -10.91 -16.30
C VAL A 47 -2.10 -9.55 -16.01
N ARG A 48 -3.35 -9.55 -15.52
CA ARG A 48 -4.08 -8.36 -15.07
C ARG A 48 -4.58 -8.55 -13.64
N TYR A 49 -4.91 -7.45 -12.98
CA TYR A 49 -5.37 -7.48 -11.58
C TYR A 49 -6.50 -8.50 -11.35
N LYS A 50 -7.49 -8.53 -12.23
CA LYS A 50 -8.63 -9.44 -12.11
C LYS A 50 -8.24 -10.92 -12.00
N GLU A 51 -7.16 -11.31 -12.66
CA GLU A 51 -6.68 -12.71 -12.66
C GLU A 51 -5.96 -13.04 -11.36
N ILE A 52 -5.26 -12.07 -10.76
CA ILE A 52 -4.47 -12.27 -9.54
C ILE A 52 -5.24 -11.94 -8.26
N ALA A 53 -6.32 -11.18 -8.34
CA ALA A 53 -7.12 -10.75 -7.19
C ALA A 53 -7.54 -11.91 -6.25
N PRO A 54 -8.01 -13.08 -6.75
CA PRO A 54 -8.35 -14.21 -5.88
C PRO A 54 -7.16 -14.76 -5.08
N TRP A 55 -5.95 -14.63 -5.62
CA TRP A 55 -4.72 -15.07 -4.94
C TRP A 55 -4.30 -14.09 -3.86
N TYR A 56 -4.50 -12.78 -4.08
CA TYR A 56 -4.36 -11.79 -3.02
C TYR A 56 -5.31 -12.08 -1.88
N ASP A 57 -6.60 -12.36 -2.16
CA ASP A 57 -7.60 -12.73 -1.15
C ASP A 57 -7.17 -13.94 -0.33
N TYR A 58 -6.61 -14.95 -0.99
CA TYR A 58 -6.11 -16.16 -0.32
C TYR A 58 -4.92 -15.85 0.59
N VAL A 59 -3.92 -15.14 0.08
CA VAL A 59 -2.70 -14.84 0.83
C VAL A 59 -2.99 -13.90 2.01
N GLU A 60 -3.84 -12.90 1.83
CA GLU A 60 -4.22 -11.96 2.89
C GLU A 60 -4.89 -12.68 4.07
N LYS A 61 -5.81 -13.59 3.78
CA LYS A 61 -6.45 -14.42 4.81
C LYS A 61 -5.45 -15.36 5.48
N PHE A 62 -4.58 -15.99 4.70
CA PHE A 62 -3.57 -16.90 5.22
C PHE A 62 -2.55 -16.20 6.11
N ALA A 63 -2.05 -15.05 5.69
CA ALA A 63 -1.07 -14.25 6.42
C ALA A 63 -1.68 -13.42 7.57
N GLY A 64 -3.00 -13.23 7.56
CA GLY A 64 -3.68 -12.41 8.56
C GLY A 64 -3.40 -10.92 8.40
N ILE A 65 -3.46 -10.42 7.16
CA ILE A 65 -3.26 -9.00 6.87
C ILE A 65 -4.41 -8.18 7.45
N SER A 66 -4.11 -7.16 8.26
CA SER A 66 -5.10 -6.20 8.78
C SER A 66 -5.10 -4.93 7.95
N GLY A 67 -6.26 -4.32 7.78
CA GLY A 67 -6.39 -3.08 7.00
C GLY A 67 -7.82 -2.62 6.83
N ASN A 68 -7.96 -1.45 6.20
CA ASN A 68 -9.26 -0.88 5.83
C ASN A 68 -9.60 -1.16 4.37
N ARG A 69 -10.89 -1.06 4.07
CA ARG A 69 -11.41 -1.01 2.70
C ARG A 69 -11.78 0.43 2.40
N ASP A 70 -10.89 1.11 1.69
CA ASP A 70 -11.00 2.55 1.48
C ASP A 70 -11.54 2.93 0.10
N GLY A 71 -11.72 1.94 -0.80
CA GLY A 71 -12.24 2.17 -2.15
C GLY A 71 -11.32 3.03 -3.01
N ILE A 72 -10.01 2.92 -2.85
CA ILE A 72 -9.02 3.66 -3.63
C ILE A 72 -8.72 2.88 -4.90
N ASP A 73 -8.96 3.44 -6.07
CA ASP A 73 -8.79 2.77 -7.36
C ASP A 73 -7.38 2.20 -7.59
N VAL A 74 -6.35 2.94 -7.16
CA VAL A 74 -4.95 2.53 -7.31
C VAL A 74 -4.47 1.56 -6.23
N LEU A 75 -5.25 1.38 -5.16
CA LEU A 75 -5.02 0.45 -4.07
C LEU A 75 -6.26 -0.40 -3.87
N PRO A 76 -6.42 -1.49 -4.62
CA PRO A 76 -7.62 -2.32 -4.54
C PRO A 76 -7.85 -2.89 -3.14
N ASP A 77 -9.09 -2.85 -2.70
CA ASP A 77 -9.50 -3.41 -1.41
C ASP A 77 -9.24 -4.91 -1.31
N GLY A 78 -8.85 -5.36 -0.11
CA GLY A 78 -8.52 -6.73 0.18
C GLY A 78 -9.48 -7.43 1.14
N GLN A 79 -9.14 -8.68 1.47
CA GLN A 79 -9.83 -9.50 2.47
C GLN A 79 -9.12 -9.39 3.83
N PHE A 80 -9.14 -8.18 4.37
CA PHE A 80 -8.39 -7.84 5.58
C PHE A 80 -9.08 -8.29 6.87
N LEU A 81 -8.27 -8.58 7.90
CA LEU A 81 -8.69 -8.53 9.29
C LEU A 81 -9.00 -7.08 9.68
N PRO A 82 -9.76 -6.84 10.75
CA PRO A 82 -10.01 -5.47 11.24
C PRO A 82 -8.71 -4.69 11.40
N PRO A 83 -8.72 -3.39 11.06
CA PRO A 83 -7.54 -2.55 11.21
C PRO A 83 -7.16 -2.40 12.69
N MET A 84 -5.89 -2.14 12.95
CA MET A 84 -5.44 -1.76 14.29
C MET A 84 -5.94 -0.35 14.63
N ASP A 85 -6.26 -0.14 15.89
CA ASP A 85 -6.63 1.19 16.38
C ASP A 85 -5.47 2.17 16.22
N LEU A 86 -5.82 3.38 15.82
CA LEU A 86 -4.86 4.49 15.79
C LEU A 86 -4.34 4.78 17.21
N THR A 87 -3.07 5.06 17.32
CA THR A 87 -2.47 5.56 18.56
C THR A 87 -3.01 6.95 18.93
N CYS A 88 -2.79 7.38 20.17
CA CYS A 88 -3.23 8.70 20.61
C CYS A 88 -2.63 9.85 19.80
N VAL A 89 -1.39 9.69 19.33
CA VAL A 89 -0.72 10.69 18.49
C VAL A 89 -1.34 10.72 17.10
N GLU A 90 -1.59 9.56 16.50
CA GLU A 90 -2.23 9.46 15.18
C GLU A 90 -3.65 10.05 15.20
N LYS A 91 -4.43 9.78 16.27
CA LYS A 91 -5.77 10.37 16.46
C LYS A 91 -5.72 11.91 16.53
N ASP A 92 -4.72 12.48 17.24
CA ASP A 92 -4.56 13.94 17.31
C ASP A 92 -4.18 14.52 15.94
N VAL A 93 -3.24 13.90 15.24
CA VAL A 93 -2.83 14.32 13.89
C VAL A 93 -4.01 14.24 12.92
N ALA A 94 -4.75 13.14 12.92
CA ALA A 94 -5.93 12.97 12.07
C ALA A 94 -6.96 14.08 12.33
N ALA A 95 -7.24 14.37 13.60
CA ALA A 95 -8.19 15.43 13.95
C ALA A 95 -7.73 16.83 13.50
N ARG A 96 -6.44 17.09 13.50
CA ARG A 96 -5.87 18.37 12.99
C ARG A 96 -5.95 18.44 11.48
N LEU A 97 -5.60 17.38 10.79
CA LEU A 97 -5.73 17.30 9.33
C LEU A 97 -7.17 17.49 8.90
N GLN A 98 -8.11 16.82 9.56
CA GLN A 98 -9.54 16.99 9.28
C GLN A 98 -10.01 18.45 9.38
N LYS A 99 -9.51 19.21 10.37
CA LYS A 99 -9.82 20.65 10.49
C LYS A 99 -9.25 21.47 9.35
N ILE A 100 -8.04 21.14 8.90
CA ILE A 100 -7.41 21.81 7.75
C ILE A 100 -8.23 21.53 6.49
N TYR A 101 -8.57 20.26 6.23
CA TYR A 101 -9.35 19.89 5.07
C TYR A 101 -10.75 20.50 5.06
N ASN A 102 -11.42 20.56 6.19
CA ASN A 102 -12.72 21.24 6.30
C ASN A 102 -12.64 22.75 6.03
N GLY A 103 -11.45 23.36 6.16
CA GLY A 103 -11.19 24.74 5.77
C GLY A 103 -10.97 24.94 4.26
N PHE A 104 -10.80 23.87 3.50
CA PHE A 104 -10.60 23.86 2.05
C PHE A 104 -11.60 22.90 1.41
N PRO A 105 -12.86 23.34 1.17
CA PRO A 105 -13.93 22.47 0.68
C PRO A 105 -13.67 21.87 -0.72
N GLU A 106 -12.73 22.40 -1.47
CA GLU A 106 -12.25 21.84 -2.73
C GLU A 106 -11.32 20.62 -2.55
N LEU A 107 -10.80 20.42 -1.34
CA LEU A 107 -9.99 19.26 -0.98
C LEU A 107 -10.87 18.30 -0.20
N THR A 108 -11.35 17.26 -0.84
CA THR A 108 -12.11 16.21 -0.15
C THR A 108 -11.17 15.12 0.34
N LEU A 109 -11.23 14.80 1.64
CA LEU A 109 -10.47 13.69 2.25
C LEU A 109 -10.71 12.36 1.53
N ASP A 110 -11.90 12.19 0.97
CA ASP A 110 -12.30 10.97 0.27
C ASP A 110 -11.62 10.78 -1.08
N THR A 111 -11.03 11.85 -1.63
CA THR A 111 -10.36 11.80 -2.94
C THR A 111 -8.84 11.92 -2.87
N ASP A 112 -8.26 12.17 -1.68
CA ASP A 112 -6.82 12.26 -1.54
C ASP A 112 -6.23 10.89 -1.12
N PRO A 113 -5.62 10.15 -2.06
CA PRO A 113 -5.04 8.84 -1.80
C PRO A 113 -3.89 8.89 -0.79
N ILE A 114 -3.23 10.04 -0.60
CA ILE A 114 -2.08 10.17 0.28
C ILE A 114 -2.52 10.10 1.74
N ILE A 115 -3.66 10.69 2.09
CA ILE A 115 -4.16 10.67 3.48
C ILE A 115 -4.67 9.28 3.86
N LYS A 116 -5.33 8.60 2.94
CA LYS A 116 -5.77 7.21 3.15
C LYS A 116 -4.60 6.22 3.24
N LEU A 117 -3.46 6.51 2.58
CA LEU A 117 -2.22 5.74 2.69
C LEU A 117 -1.51 5.89 4.04
N ILE A 118 -1.67 7.03 4.70
CA ILE A 118 -1.07 7.31 6.01
C ILE A 118 -1.93 6.74 7.15
N TYR A 119 -3.22 6.54 6.90
CA TYR A 119 -4.20 6.04 7.87
C TYR A 119 -4.93 4.81 7.29
N PRO A 120 -4.29 3.62 7.36
CA PRO A 120 -4.97 2.38 7.03
C PRO A 120 -6.05 2.02 8.06
#